data_1e2b0f72b73c213a6ea2cf5415df8a9a
#
_entry.id   1e2b0f72b73c213a6ea2cf5415df8a9a
#
_cell.length_a   1.000
_cell.length_b   1.000
_cell.length_c   1.000
_cell.angle_alpha   90.00
_cell.angle_beta   90.00
_cell.angle_gamma   90.00
#
_symmetry.space_group_name_H-M   'P 1'
#
loop_
_entity.id
_entity.type
_entity.pdbx_description
1 polymer ?
#
loop_
_entity_poly.entity_id
_entity_poly.type
_entity_poly.pdbx_seq_one_letter_code
_entity_poly.pdbx_strand_id
1 'polypeptide(L)'
;MDFDKLQADVNMLLTRHFTKGRSGHKLKFTVVHYNAGDLTVEQCYNVWQSSEASAHYQVESGGRIGQLVNDSDTAWHARDWDANCESIGIEHANQGDSITDACLESGAHLLAAIHKFYGLGRPEWGVNVFPHSHFAATQCPGPLREGTTYHNRYMARAQQWYDAMGAGTEPGDVPTGTATKPSGEHSGQGFGGRYRCTVDYLRVRDAPGLSGAAVAHYSAGETVTIDDWYKIADGYVWARYTGYSGKVRYIAVGKATGKPDADDYLVRV
;
A
#
# COMPACT_ATOMS: atom_id res chain seq x y z
N MET A 1 14.73 3.07 13.26
CA MET A 1 14.56 4.53 13.04
C MET A 1 13.84 5.15 14.24
N ASP A 2 14.19 6.36 14.64
CA ASP A 2 13.36 7.19 15.54
C ASP A 2 12.45 8.05 14.66
N PHE A 3 11.19 7.65 14.52
CA PHE A 3 10.23 8.31 13.63
C PHE A 3 9.73 9.66 14.17
N ASP A 4 9.69 9.83 15.49
CA ASP A 4 9.25 11.10 16.10
C ASP A 4 10.26 12.22 15.88
N LYS A 5 11.55 11.87 15.82
CA LYS A 5 12.65 12.81 15.55
C LYS A 5 13.09 12.80 14.09
N LEU A 6 12.47 11.97 13.25
CA LEU A 6 12.86 11.72 11.86
C LEU A 6 14.35 11.37 11.72
N GLN A 7 14.85 10.49 12.61
CA GLN A 7 16.24 10.07 12.67
C GLN A 7 16.41 8.64 12.15
N ALA A 8 17.01 8.50 10.98
CA ALA A 8 17.25 7.21 10.33
C ALA A 8 18.13 6.27 11.16
N ASP A 9 18.04 4.94 10.90
CA ASP A 9 18.91 3.93 11.51
C ASP A 9 20.38 4.16 11.16
N VAL A 10 20.62 4.67 9.94
CA VAL A 10 21.94 4.95 9.40
C VAL A 10 21.94 6.27 8.66
N ASN A 11 22.92 7.11 8.94
CA ASN A 11 23.23 8.30 8.15
C ASN A 11 24.48 8.00 7.30
N MET A 12 24.28 7.85 5.98
CA MET A 12 25.34 7.61 5.01
C MET A 12 25.23 8.66 3.91
N LEU A 13 25.50 9.90 4.29
CA LEU A 13 25.27 11.06 3.41
C LEU A 13 26.22 11.05 2.21
N LEU A 14 25.63 11.26 1.04
CA LEU A 14 26.34 11.38 -0.22
C LEU A 14 27.25 12.63 -0.22
N THR A 15 28.35 12.56 -0.97
CA THR A 15 29.28 13.66 -1.15
C THR A 15 29.11 14.37 -2.49
N ARG A 16 28.26 13.82 -3.37
CA ARG A 16 27.96 14.32 -4.73
C ARG A 16 26.57 13.93 -5.18
N HIS A 17 26.12 14.39 -6.34
CA HIS A 17 24.86 14.09 -6.98
C HIS A 17 23.62 14.51 -6.14
N PHE A 18 23.79 15.62 -5.44
CA PHE A 18 22.72 16.37 -4.78
C PHE A 18 23.09 17.85 -4.80
N THR A 19 22.15 18.72 -4.51
CA THR A 19 22.38 20.17 -4.45
C THR A 19 22.17 20.66 -3.03
N LYS A 20 23.10 21.49 -2.52
CA LYS A 20 22.97 22.12 -1.21
C LYS A 20 21.79 23.08 -1.20
N GLY A 21 20.94 22.94 -0.18
CA GLY A 21 19.71 23.70 -0.03
C GLY A 21 18.65 23.28 -1.03
N ARG A 22 17.56 24.04 -1.09
CA ARG A 22 16.38 23.77 -1.93
C ARG A 22 16.09 24.89 -2.93
N SER A 23 17.10 25.67 -3.32
CA SER A 23 16.99 26.75 -4.32
C SER A 23 15.85 27.74 -4.05
N GLY A 24 15.52 28.01 -2.79
CA GLY A 24 14.42 28.88 -2.38
C GLY A 24 13.04 28.23 -2.31
N HIS A 25 12.91 26.98 -2.73
CA HIS A 25 11.66 26.22 -2.63
C HIS A 25 11.39 25.72 -1.20
N LYS A 26 10.12 25.47 -0.91
CA LYS A 26 9.68 24.83 0.33
C LYS A 26 9.27 23.38 0.03
N LEU A 27 9.42 22.50 1.02
CA LEU A 27 8.87 21.15 0.95
C LEU A 27 7.34 21.21 0.86
N LYS A 28 6.78 20.44 -0.06
CA LYS A 28 5.34 20.37 -0.34
C LYS A 28 4.80 18.95 -0.37
N PHE A 29 5.63 17.97 -0.76
CA PHE A 29 5.19 16.59 -0.98
C PHE A 29 6.34 15.60 -0.86
N THR A 30 6.01 14.32 -0.95
CA THR A 30 6.96 13.21 -1.05
C THR A 30 6.83 12.50 -2.38
N VAL A 31 7.94 11.92 -2.86
CA VAL A 31 7.96 11.07 -4.06
C VAL A 31 8.38 9.67 -3.68
N VAL A 32 7.54 8.71 -4.05
CA VAL A 32 7.76 7.28 -3.79
C VAL A 32 8.49 6.66 -4.97
N HIS A 33 9.56 5.90 -4.67
CA HIS A 33 10.39 5.20 -5.63
C HIS A 33 10.56 3.73 -5.25
N TYR A 34 11.12 2.95 -6.16
CA TYR A 34 11.63 1.60 -5.93
C TYR A 34 12.98 1.43 -6.60
N ASN A 35 13.86 0.62 -6.03
CA ASN A 35 15.22 0.43 -6.53
C ASN A 35 15.30 -0.34 -7.87
N ALA A 36 14.21 -1.00 -8.31
CA ALA A 36 14.23 -2.05 -9.31
C ALA A 36 15.20 -3.21 -8.93
N GLY A 37 15.37 -3.44 -7.63
CA GLY A 37 16.25 -4.45 -7.04
C GLY A 37 16.21 -4.45 -5.51
N ASP A 38 16.78 -5.47 -4.91
CA ASP A 38 16.89 -5.62 -3.44
C ASP A 38 18.19 -4.97 -2.96
N LEU A 39 18.21 -3.63 -2.88
CA LEU A 39 19.40 -2.89 -2.53
C LEU A 39 19.41 -2.47 -1.05
N THR A 40 20.61 -2.58 -0.43
CA THR A 40 20.87 -2.02 0.90
C THR A 40 21.20 -0.53 0.82
N VAL A 41 21.25 0.13 1.98
CA VAL A 41 21.66 1.55 2.09
C VAL A 41 23.07 1.75 1.50
N GLU A 42 24.00 0.83 1.82
CA GLU A 42 25.39 0.88 1.36
C GLU A 42 25.48 0.68 -0.17
N GLN A 43 24.64 -0.18 -0.74
CA GLN A 43 24.58 -0.38 -2.18
C GLN A 43 24.00 0.84 -2.89
N CYS A 44 22.93 1.45 -2.39
CA CYS A 44 22.40 2.70 -2.92
C CYS A 44 23.42 3.83 -2.83
N TYR A 45 24.13 3.96 -1.71
CA TYR A 45 25.22 4.92 -1.56
C TYR A 45 26.27 4.74 -2.66
N ASN A 46 26.77 3.52 -2.89
CA ASN A 46 27.78 3.25 -3.89
C ASN A 46 27.29 3.53 -5.32
N VAL A 47 26.04 3.17 -5.64
CA VAL A 47 25.42 3.47 -6.94
C VAL A 47 25.36 4.98 -7.16
N TRP A 48 24.89 5.75 -6.19
CA TRP A 48 24.70 7.19 -6.33
C TRP A 48 25.98 8.01 -6.16
N GLN A 49 27.07 7.41 -5.70
CA GLN A 49 28.41 8.03 -5.80
C GLN A 49 28.94 8.03 -7.24
N SER A 50 28.45 7.13 -8.11
CA SER A 50 28.90 6.98 -9.49
C SER A 50 27.86 7.39 -10.54
N SER A 51 26.58 7.43 -10.18
CA SER A 51 25.47 7.78 -11.07
C SER A 51 24.89 9.13 -10.69
N GLU A 52 24.52 9.93 -11.66
CA GLU A 52 23.90 11.28 -11.46
C GLU A 52 22.44 11.16 -11.01
N ALA A 53 22.23 10.52 -9.87
CA ALA A 53 20.95 10.33 -9.21
C ALA A 53 21.15 10.22 -7.70
N SER A 54 20.11 10.49 -6.92
CA SER A 54 20.08 10.30 -5.48
C SER A 54 18.65 10.34 -4.96
N ALA A 55 18.40 9.78 -3.77
CA ALA A 55 17.17 10.03 -3.00
C ALA A 55 17.54 10.37 -1.55
N HIS A 56 16.58 10.90 -0.79
CA HIS A 56 16.84 11.28 0.59
C HIS A 56 16.95 10.06 1.47
N TYR A 57 16.05 9.08 1.28
CA TYR A 57 15.97 7.88 2.09
C TYR A 57 15.97 6.61 1.24
N GLN A 58 16.57 5.56 1.81
CA GLN A 58 16.48 4.17 1.35
C GLN A 58 15.85 3.32 2.43
N VAL A 59 14.84 2.53 2.06
CA VAL A 59 14.20 1.52 2.90
C VAL A 59 14.57 0.14 2.39
N GLU A 60 15.31 -0.64 3.20
CA GLU A 60 15.74 -1.99 2.86
C GLU A 60 14.62 -3.03 3.00
N SER A 61 14.78 -4.19 2.39
CA SER A 61 13.85 -5.32 2.52
C SER A 61 13.63 -5.77 3.97
N GLY A 62 14.62 -5.59 4.84
CA GLY A 62 14.52 -5.86 6.28
C GLY A 62 13.85 -4.73 7.08
N GLY A 63 13.46 -3.63 6.44
CA GLY A 63 12.85 -2.47 7.09
C GLY A 63 13.84 -1.47 7.70
N ARG A 64 15.17 -1.71 7.59
CA ARG A 64 16.19 -0.74 7.98
C ARG A 64 16.12 0.48 7.07
N ILE A 65 16.25 1.70 7.63
CA ILE A 65 16.15 2.96 6.91
C ILE A 65 17.48 3.71 6.99
N GLY A 66 18.00 4.10 5.82
CA GLY A 66 19.16 4.97 5.71
C GLY A 66 18.81 6.33 5.13
N GLN A 67 19.47 7.39 5.64
CA GLN A 67 19.44 8.71 5.06
C GLN A 67 20.70 8.95 4.22
N LEU A 68 20.54 9.32 2.95
CA LEU A 68 21.62 9.51 1.99
C LEU A 68 21.76 10.98 1.54
N VAL A 69 20.69 11.78 1.63
CA VAL A 69 20.72 13.23 1.42
C VAL A 69 19.98 13.88 2.58
N ASN A 70 20.52 15.00 3.11
CA ASN A 70 19.81 15.72 4.16
C ASN A 70 18.50 16.30 3.63
N ASP A 71 17.48 16.34 4.45
CA ASP A 71 16.16 16.90 4.08
C ASP A 71 16.21 18.39 3.75
N SER A 72 17.23 19.10 4.23
CA SER A 72 17.48 20.51 3.88
C SER A 72 18.12 20.70 2.50
N ASP A 73 18.59 19.62 1.89
CA ASP A 73 19.27 19.63 0.58
C ASP A 73 18.34 19.05 -0.50
N THR A 74 18.67 19.18 -1.76
CA THR A 74 17.91 18.68 -2.91
C THR A 74 18.52 17.40 -3.44
N ALA A 75 17.86 16.27 -3.28
CA ALA A 75 18.20 15.02 -3.95
C ALA A 75 17.76 15.04 -5.42
N TRP A 76 18.46 14.32 -6.30
CA TRP A 76 18.17 14.27 -7.73
C TRP A 76 17.41 12.97 -8.07
N HIS A 77 16.10 12.92 -7.77
CA HIS A 77 15.31 11.69 -7.87
C HIS A 77 14.15 11.76 -8.87
N ALA A 78 13.57 12.95 -9.10
CA ALA A 78 12.31 13.05 -9.85
C ALA A 78 12.51 13.33 -11.36
N ARG A 79 13.75 13.59 -11.82
CA ARG A 79 14.04 14.09 -13.18
C ARG A 79 13.35 15.42 -13.54
N ASP A 80 12.80 16.09 -12.56
CA ASP A 80 12.19 17.40 -12.64
C ASP A 80 12.82 18.26 -11.53
N TRP A 81 13.29 19.45 -11.89
CA TRP A 81 14.06 20.28 -10.97
C TRP A 81 13.21 20.81 -9.82
N ASP A 82 12.01 21.31 -10.14
CA ASP A 82 11.13 21.87 -9.11
C ASP A 82 10.62 20.77 -8.19
N ALA A 83 10.26 19.61 -8.74
CA ALA A 83 9.90 18.45 -7.96
C ALA A 83 11.04 17.98 -7.04
N ASN A 84 12.29 17.95 -7.51
CA ASN A 84 13.44 17.63 -6.67
C ASN A 84 13.58 18.64 -5.50
N CYS A 85 13.42 19.93 -5.77
CA CYS A 85 13.52 20.98 -4.76
C CYS A 85 12.36 20.97 -3.75
N GLU A 86 11.17 20.55 -4.17
CA GLU A 86 9.93 20.63 -3.39
C GLU A 86 9.56 19.33 -2.67
N SER A 87 10.35 18.28 -2.83
CA SER A 87 9.99 16.96 -2.27
C SER A 87 11.11 16.27 -1.50
N ILE A 88 10.69 15.24 -0.75
CA ILE A 88 11.54 14.19 -0.20
C ILE A 88 11.33 12.93 -1.03
N GLY A 89 12.39 12.38 -1.62
CA GLY A 89 12.37 11.10 -2.34
C GLY A 89 12.66 9.93 -1.40
N ILE A 90 11.82 8.89 -1.45
CA ILE A 90 11.95 7.67 -0.65
C ILE A 90 12.07 6.47 -1.60
N GLU A 91 13.20 5.80 -1.56
CA GLU A 91 13.46 4.55 -2.30
C GLU A 91 13.12 3.33 -1.47
N HIS A 92 12.62 2.29 -2.12
CA HIS A 92 12.24 1.03 -1.49
C HIS A 92 12.93 -0.15 -2.19
N ALA A 93 13.56 -1.02 -1.41
CA ALA A 93 14.06 -2.28 -1.92
C ALA A 93 12.90 -3.17 -2.37
N ASN A 94 13.09 -3.90 -3.47
CA ASN A 94 12.07 -4.76 -4.04
C ASN A 94 12.66 -6.00 -4.71
N GLN A 95 11.87 -7.05 -4.83
CA GLN A 95 12.23 -8.30 -5.51
C GLN A 95 11.28 -8.51 -6.69
N GLY A 96 11.70 -8.08 -7.89
CA GLY A 96 10.83 -8.05 -9.05
C GLY A 96 9.59 -7.16 -8.81
N ASP A 97 8.39 -7.73 -8.97
CA ASP A 97 7.11 -7.04 -8.72
C ASP A 97 6.62 -7.15 -7.25
N SER A 98 7.49 -7.53 -6.32
CA SER A 98 7.16 -7.68 -4.90
C SER A 98 7.99 -6.77 -4.00
N ILE A 99 7.42 -6.43 -2.85
CA ILE A 99 8.06 -5.71 -1.76
C ILE A 99 7.77 -6.48 -0.46
N THR A 100 8.74 -6.58 0.43
CA THR A 100 8.56 -7.27 1.71
C THR A 100 7.64 -6.48 2.64
N ASP A 101 6.98 -7.17 3.56
CA ASP A 101 6.13 -6.51 4.55
C ASP A 101 6.94 -5.57 5.45
N ALA A 102 8.17 -5.92 5.80
CA ALA A 102 9.04 -5.07 6.62
C ALA A 102 9.42 -3.77 5.87
N CYS A 103 9.78 -3.85 4.59
CA CYS A 103 10.06 -2.68 3.77
C CYS A 103 8.82 -1.80 3.60
N LEU A 104 7.67 -2.40 3.30
CA LEU A 104 6.41 -1.70 3.14
C LEU A 104 6.02 -0.97 4.42
N GLU A 105 6.08 -1.65 5.56
CA GLU A 105 5.68 -1.09 6.86
C GLU A 105 6.60 0.05 7.28
N SER A 106 7.92 -0.15 7.22
CA SER A 106 8.90 0.88 7.56
C SER A 106 8.84 2.08 6.62
N GLY A 107 8.63 1.85 5.32
CA GLY A 107 8.46 2.92 4.34
C GLY A 107 7.18 3.73 4.55
N ALA A 108 6.07 3.06 4.87
CA ALA A 108 4.81 3.72 5.20
C ALA A 108 4.90 4.56 6.48
N HIS A 109 5.60 4.07 7.50
CA HIS A 109 5.84 4.82 8.73
C HIS A 109 6.78 6.02 8.48
N LEU A 110 7.84 5.85 7.68
CA LEU A 110 8.72 6.94 7.27
C LEU A 110 7.93 8.03 6.51
N LEU A 111 7.07 7.65 5.57
CA LEU A 111 6.21 8.58 4.85
C LEU A 111 5.34 9.40 5.81
N ALA A 112 4.70 8.74 6.77
CA ALA A 112 3.89 9.40 7.80
C ALA A 112 4.72 10.36 8.65
N ALA A 113 5.90 9.93 9.09
CA ALA A 113 6.83 10.73 9.90
C ALA A 113 7.29 11.99 9.18
N ILE A 114 7.67 11.88 7.90
CA ILE A 114 8.03 13.05 7.06
C ILE A 114 6.86 14.04 6.99
N HIS A 115 5.66 13.52 6.72
CA HIS A 115 4.47 14.37 6.61
C HIS A 115 4.11 15.07 7.93
N LYS A 116 4.28 14.39 9.08
CA LYS A 116 4.10 15.00 10.40
C LYS A 116 5.15 16.06 10.68
N PHE A 117 6.41 15.71 10.48
CA PHE A 117 7.54 16.56 10.85
C PHE A 117 7.55 17.88 10.07
N TYR A 118 7.24 17.82 8.76
CA TYR A 118 7.21 18.98 7.87
C TYR A 118 5.84 19.64 7.70
N GLY A 119 4.80 19.12 8.37
CA GLY A 119 3.45 19.68 8.27
C GLY A 119 2.83 19.57 6.88
N LEU A 120 3.15 18.51 6.13
CA LEU A 120 2.66 18.31 4.75
C LEU A 120 1.21 17.82 4.68
N GLY A 121 0.56 17.60 5.82
CA GLY A 121 -0.77 17.05 5.90
C GLY A 121 -0.80 15.52 5.89
N ARG A 122 -1.98 14.94 6.05
CA ARG A 122 -2.18 13.49 6.00
C ARG A 122 -1.80 12.96 4.63
N PRO A 123 -1.00 11.87 4.52
CA PRO A 123 -0.58 11.34 3.24
C PRO A 123 -1.75 11.02 2.31
N GLU A 124 -1.77 11.60 1.12
CA GLU A 124 -2.80 11.41 0.11
C GLU A 124 -2.15 11.32 -1.28
N TRP A 125 -2.39 10.17 -1.96
CA TRP A 125 -1.81 9.92 -3.28
C TRP A 125 -2.38 10.87 -4.34
N GLY A 126 -1.50 11.44 -5.15
CA GLY A 126 -1.86 12.43 -6.17
C GLY A 126 -2.11 13.83 -5.63
N VAL A 127 -2.00 14.05 -4.29
CA VAL A 127 -2.17 15.37 -3.64
C VAL A 127 -0.86 15.84 -3.00
N ASN A 128 -0.30 15.03 -2.09
CA ASN A 128 0.95 15.32 -1.40
C ASN A 128 1.91 14.11 -1.32
N VAL A 129 1.52 13.00 -1.97
CA VAL A 129 2.37 11.82 -2.22
C VAL A 129 2.26 11.48 -3.70
N PHE A 130 3.37 11.43 -4.41
CA PHE A 130 3.40 11.19 -5.84
C PHE A 130 4.31 10.01 -6.20
N PRO A 131 3.99 9.23 -7.27
CA PRO A 131 4.95 8.31 -7.86
C PRO A 131 6.00 9.07 -8.67
N HIS A 132 7.20 8.49 -8.83
CA HIS A 132 8.19 9.03 -9.77
C HIS A 132 7.63 9.16 -11.20
N SER A 133 6.77 8.23 -11.61
CA SER A 133 6.11 8.27 -12.92
C SER A 133 5.19 9.48 -13.15
N HIS A 134 4.88 10.26 -12.11
CA HIS A 134 4.19 11.54 -12.28
C HIS A 134 5.06 12.59 -12.96
N PHE A 135 6.37 12.56 -12.70
CA PHE A 135 7.33 13.56 -13.17
C PHE A 135 8.18 13.08 -14.35
N ALA A 136 8.28 11.78 -14.58
CA ALA A 136 9.12 11.19 -15.61
C ALA A 136 8.46 9.98 -16.28
N ALA A 137 8.83 9.70 -17.53
CA ALA A 137 8.40 8.48 -18.23
C ALA A 137 9.15 7.27 -17.66
N THR A 138 8.58 6.60 -16.64
CA THR A 138 9.16 5.45 -15.95
C THR A 138 8.09 4.52 -15.38
N GLN A 139 8.45 3.28 -15.08
CA GLN A 139 7.59 2.33 -14.35
C GLN A 139 7.71 2.47 -12.82
N CYS A 140 8.59 3.37 -12.33
CA CYS A 140 8.73 3.65 -10.90
C CYS A 140 7.42 4.29 -10.36
N PRO A 141 6.91 3.82 -9.22
CA PRO A 141 7.53 3.00 -8.18
C PRO A 141 7.23 1.48 -8.25
N GLY A 142 7.12 0.87 -9.42
CA GLY A 142 7.00 -0.57 -9.60
C GLY A 142 5.88 -1.22 -8.78
N PRO A 143 6.21 -2.04 -7.75
CA PRO A 143 5.20 -2.68 -6.88
C PRO A 143 4.28 -1.69 -6.17
N LEU A 144 4.74 -0.46 -5.89
CA LEU A 144 3.99 0.58 -5.17
C LEU A 144 3.18 1.50 -6.08
N ARG A 145 3.10 1.23 -7.39
CA ARG A 145 2.26 2.01 -8.31
C ARG A 145 0.77 1.82 -8.02
N GLU A 146 0.00 2.83 -8.31
CA GLU A 146 -1.46 2.84 -8.12
C GLU A 146 -2.12 1.59 -8.74
N GLY A 147 -3.13 1.05 -8.05
CA GLY A 147 -3.87 -0.15 -8.47
C GLY A 147 -3.26 -1.47 -7.99
N THR A 148 -2.05 -1.49 -7.43
CA THR A 148 -1.48 -2.70 -6.84
C THR A 148 -1.93 -2.92 -5.39
N THR A 149 -1.91 -4.17 -4.93
CA THR A 149 -2.18 -4.50 -3.52
C THR A 149 -1.16 -3.85 -2.59
N TYR A 150 0.11 -3.77 -3.01
CA TYR A 150 1.16 -3.13 -2.22
C TYR A 150 0.93 -1.62 -2.07
N HIS A 151 0.52 -0.93 -3.14
CA HIS A 151 0.16 0.48 -3.06
C HIS A 151 -0.96 0.74 -2.06
N ASN A 152 -2.06 -0.03 -2.16
CA ASN A 152 -3.22 0.15 -1.28
C ASN A 152 -2.83 -0.05 0.19
N ARG A 153 -2.01 -1.08 0.48
CA ARG A 153 -1.49 -1.34 1.83
C ARG A 153 -0.55 -0.22 2.30
N TYR A 154 0.39 0.19 1.46
CA TYR A 154 1.36 1.23 1.77
C TYR A 154 0.68 2.54 2.16
N MET A 155 -0.26 3.02 1.35
CA MET A 155 -1.00 4.25 1.63
C MET A 155 -1.90 4.14 2.86
N ALA A 156 -2.61 3.02 3.02
CA ALA A 156 -3.43 2.77 4.21
C ALA A 156 -2.58 2.79 5.49
N ARG A 157 -1.39 2.15 5.46
CA ARG A 157 -0.48 2.15 6.62
C ARG A 157 0.11 3.53 6.89
N ALA A 158 0.54 4.26 5.86
CA ALA A 158 1.04 5.61 6.04
C ALA A 158 0.00 6.54 6.69
N GLN A 159 -1.26 6.41 6.30
CA GLN A 159 -2.35 7.16 6.91
C GLN A 159 -2.62 6.75 8.36
N GLN A 160 -2.58 5.46 8.67
CA GLN A 160 -2.76 4.95 10.04
C GLN A 160 -1.62 5.43 10.96
N TRP A 161 -0.36 5.36 10.50
CA TRP A 161 0.78 5.89 11.23
C TRP A 161 0.66 7.40 11.46
N TYR A 162 0.29 8.15 10.43
CA TYR A 162 0.08 9.59 10.54
C TYR A 162 -0.96 9.94 11.60
N ASP A 163 -2.10 9.23 11.60
CA ASP A 163 -3.18 9.45 12.56
C ASP A 163 -2.74 9.07 13.98
N ALA A 164 -2.05 7.95 14.15
CA ALA A 164 -1.55 7.47 15.44
C ALA A 164 -0.47 8.37 16.05
N MET A 165 0.52 8.79 15.27
CA MET A 165 1.56 9.74 15.70
C MET A 165 0.94 11.07 16.19
N GLY A 166 -0.20 11.50 15.62
CA GLY A 166 -0.94 12.67 16.07
C GLY A 166 -1.67 12.47 17.39
N ALA A 167 -2.03 11.25 17.71
CA ALA A 167 -2.73 10.88 18.95
C ALA A 167 -1.76 10.45 20.08
N GLY A 168 -0.46 10.33 19.79
CA GLY A 168 0.53 9.78 20.73
C GLY A 168 0.29 8.29 21.02
N THR A 169 -0.26 7.57 20.07
CA THR A 169 -0.53 6.13 20.13
C THR A 169 0.24 5.41 19.03
N GLU A 170 0.53 4.11 19.22
CA GLU A 170 0.97 3.25 18.14
C GLU A 170 -0.26 2.87 17.29
N PRO A 171 -0.16 2.83 15.95
CA PRO A 171 -1.19 2.18 15.16
C PRO A 171 -1.23 0.72 15.60
N GLY A 172 -2.42 0.20 15.86
CA GLY A 172 -2.56 -1.23 16.17
C GLY A 172 -1.80 -2.06 15.15
N ASP A 173 -1.14 -3.13 15.62
CA ASP A 173 -0.35 -4.01 14.79
C ASP A 173 -1.05 -4.32 13.47
N VAL A 174 -0.38 -3.98 12.36
CA VAL A 174 -0.72 -4.67 11.13
C VAL A 174 -0.23 -6.10 11.34
N PRO A 175 -1.09 -7.07 11.13
CA PRO A 175 -0.61 -8.41 11.02
C PRO A 175 0.50 -8.47 9.97
N THR A 176 1.74 -8.65 10.44
CA THR A 176 2.89 -8.95 9.58
C THR A 176 2.52 -10.17 8.74
N GLY A 177 2.37 -9.96 7.45
CA GLY A 177 2.42 -10.88 6.31
C GLY A 177 2.14 -12.37 6.39
N THR A 178 1.33 -12.81 7.27
CA THR A 178 0.18 -13.67 7.08
C THR A 178 -0.97 -12.75 7.40
N ALA A 179 -1.71 -12.33 6.38
CA ALA A 179 -3.00 -11.75 6.64
C ALA A 179 -3.71 -12.71 7.60
N THR A 180 -3.60 -12.44 8.92
CA THR A 180 -4.66 -12.83 9.80
C THR A 180 -5.80 -11.96 9.33
N LYS A 181 -6.41 -12.46 8.27
CA LYS A 181 -7.73 -12.12 7.81
C LYS A 181 -8.48 -11.57 8.99
N PRO A 182 -9.28 -10.50 8.84
CA PRO A 182 -10.42 -10.36 9.69
C PRO A 182 -11.13 -11.70 9.59
N SER A 183 -10.80 -12.65 10.46
CA SER A 183 -11.39 -13.96 10.55
C SER A 183 -12.53 -13.83 11.55
N GLY A 184 -13.54 -13.04 11.13
CA GLY A 184 -14.75 -12.87 11.87
C GLY A 184 -15.92 -13.25 10.98
N GLU A 185 -16.80 -14.07 11.48
CA GLU A 185 -18.16 -14.15 10.96
C GLU A 185 -18.87 -12.88 11.42
N HIS A 186 -19.50 -12.18 10.50
CA HIS A 186 -20.27 -10.97 10.76
C HIS A 186 -21.73 -11.22 10.41
N SER A 187 -22.63 -10.73 11.25
CA SER A 187 -24.08 -10.82 11.02
C SER A 187 -24.76 -9.56 11.55
N GLY A 188 -25.96 -9.25 11.04
CA GLY A 188 -26.71 -8.08 11.49
C GLY A 188 -26.15 -6.75 11.02
N GLN A 189 -25.39 -6.74 9.93
CA GLN A 189 -24.75 -5.52 9.39
C GLN A 189 -25.50 -4.94 8.17
N GLY A 190 -26.70 -5.44 7.85
CA GLY A 190 -27.46 -5.03 6.67
C GLY A 190 -26.88 -5.55 5.35
N PHE A 191 -26.05 -6.58 5.42
CA PHE A 191 -25.39 -7.18 4.25
C PHE A 191 -26.35 -8.09 3.46
N GLY A 192 -27.36 -8.66 4.10
CA GLY A 192 -28.37 -9.51 3.48
C GLY A 192 -29.17 -8.80 2.40
N GLY A 193 -29.61 -9.53 1.40
CA GLY A 193 -30.42 -8.99 0.32
C GLY A 193 -30.25 -9.72 -1.01
N ARG A 194 -30.85 -9.16 -2.06
CA ARG A 194 -30.75 -9.70 -3.42
C ARG A 194 -29.58 -9.07 -4.15
N TYR A 195 -28.77 -9.93 -4.78
CA TYR A 195 -27.58 -9.54 -5.53
C TYR A 195 -27.61 -10.14 -6.93
N ARG A 196 -26.99 -9.44 -7.89
CA ARG A 196 -26.79 -9.90 -9.26
C ARG A 196 -25.31 -10.23 -9.49
N CYS A 197 -25.05 -11.38 -10.11
CA CYS A 197 -23.72 -11.78 -10.54
C CYS A 197 -23.25 -10.90 -11.73
N THR A 198 -22.02 -10.42 -11.66
CA THR A 198 -21.42 -9.53 -12.68
C THR A 198 -20.34 -10.24 -13.51
N VAL A 199 -20.00 -11.49 -13.17
CA VAL A 199 -18.94 -12.27 -13.82
C VAL A 199 -19.49 -13.56 -14.45
N ASP A 200 -18.82 -14.03 -15.49
CA ASP A 200 -19.33 -15.16 -16.28
C ASP A 200 -19.33 -16.51 -15.54
N TYR A 201 -18.49 -16.66 -14.51
CA TYR A 201 -18.38 -17.91 -13.76
C TYR A 201 -17.99 -17.69 -12.30
N LEU A 202 -18.98 -17.51 -11.44
CA LEU A 202 -18.79 -17.32 -10.01
C LEU A 202 -19.05 -18.61 -9.24
N ARG A 203 -18.01 -19.22 -8.70
CA ARG A 203 -18.12 -20.51 -7.99
C ARG A 203 -18.89 -20.38 -6.67
N VAL A 204 -19.82 -21.31 -6.48
CA VAL A 204 -20.50 -21.57 -5.21
C VAL A 204 -19.78 -22.71 -4.49
N ARG A 205 -19.57 -22.58 -3.19
CA ARG A 205 -18.82 -23.54 -2.39
C ARG A 205 -19.65 -24.05 -1.20
N ASP A 206 -19.23 -25.20 -0.64
CA ASP A 206 -19.84 -25.81 0.55
C ASP A 206 -19.27 -25.23 1.86
N ALA A 207 -18.15 -24.46 1.80
CA ALA A 207 -17.57 -23.77 2.93
C ALA A 207 -17.05 -22.38 2.47
N PRO A 208 -16.97 -21.36 3.37
CA PRO A 208 -16.42 -20.05 3.04
C PRO A 208 -14.90 -20.12 2.94
N GLY A 209 -14.36 -19.68 1.82
CA GLY A 209 -12.93 -19.72 1.51
C GLY A 209 -12.61 -20.57 0.30
N LEU A 210 -11.36 -20.45 -0.21
CA LEU A 210 -10.91 -21.17 -1.42
C LEU A 210 -10.75 -22.69 -1.18
N SER A 211 -10.66 -23.12 0.08
CA SER A 211 -10.57 -24.53 0.47
C SER A 211 -11.90 -25.27 0.40
N GLY A 212 -13.05 -24.56 0.40
CA GLY A 212 -14.37 -25.17 0.22
C GLY A 212 -14.51 -25.79 -1.17
N ALA A 213 -15.16 -26.96 -1.27
CA ALA A 213 -15.40 -27.62 -2.55
C ALA A 213 -16.38 -26.80 -3.41
N ALA A 214 -16.06 -26.61 -4.70
CA ALA A 214 -16.97 -25.99 -5.65
C ALA A 214 -18.14 -26.94 -5.95
N VAL A 215 -19.38 -26.50 -5.69
CA VAL A 215 -20.60 -27.33 -5.78
C VAL A 215 -21.60 -26.81 -6.81
N ALA A 216 -21.47 -25.56 -7.24
CA ALA A 216 -22.27 -24.91 -8.27
C ALA A 216 -21.56 -23.64 -8.77
N HIS A 217 -22.19 -22.91 -9.67
CA HIS A 217 -21.74 -21.58 -10.11
C HIS A 217 -22.96 -20.69 -10.43
N TYR A 218 -22.70 -19.38 -10.48
CA TYR A 218 -23.57 -18.36 -11.07
C TYR A 218 -22.90 -17.76 -12.28
N SER A 219 -23.71 -17.42 -13.29
CA SER A 219 -23.29 -16.71 -14.49
C SER A 219 -23.68 -15.23 -14.40
N ALA A 220 -23.07 -14.40 -15.25
CA ALA A 220 -23.41 -12.97 -15.32
C ALA A 220 -24.91 -12.76 -15.56
N GLY A 221 -25.52 -11.86 -14.79
CA GLY A 221 -26.94 -11.56 -14.82
C GLY A 221 -27.83 -12.38 -13.89
N GLU A 222 -27.39 -13.55 -13.44
CA GLU A 222 -28.14 -14.37 -12.48
C GLU A 222 -28.19 -13.69 -11.09
N THR A 223 -29.22 -13.98 -10.31
CA THR A 223 -29.42 -13.36 -9.01
C THR A 223 -29.44 -14.39 -7.88
N VAL A 224 -28.91 -14.01 -6.73
CA VAL A 224 -28.93 -14.76 -5.48
C VAL A 224 -29.43 -13.89 -4.34
N THR A 225 -30.22 -14.45 -3.43
CA THR A 225 -30.56 -13.79 -2.17
C THR A 225 -29.66 -14.34 -1.10
N ILE A 226 -28.82 -13.49 -0.51
CA ILE A 226 -27.86 -13.86 0.54
C ILE A 226 -28.37 -13.46 1.91
N ASP A 227 -27.93 -14.20 2.93
CA ASP A 227 -28.23 -13.94 4.33
C ASP A 227 -27.51 -12.65 4.79
N ASP A 228 -27.98 -12.04 5.89
CA ASP A 228 -27.24 -10.96 6.56
C ASP A 228 -26.07 -11.54 7.38
N TRP A 229 -25.17 -12.17 6.65
CA TRP A 229 -23.96 -12.81 7.15
C TRP A 229 -22.85 -12.76 6.11
N TYR A 230 -21.64 -12.41 6.54
CA TYR A 230 -20.46 -12.56 5.71
C TYR A 230 -19.25 -12.99 6.52
N LYS A 231 -18.27 -13.53 5.84
CA LYS A 231 -16.94 -13.86 6.36
C LYS A 231 -15.87 -13.42 5.38
N ILE A 232 -14.82 -12.82 5.91
CA ILE A 232 -13.65 -12.53 5.10
C ILE A 232 -12.73 -13.74 5.17
N ALA A 233 -12.46 -14.38 4.03
CA ALA A 233 -11.59 -15.52 3.90
C ALA A 233 -10.87 -15.55 2.56
N ASP A 234 -9.54 -15.86 2.53
CA ASP A 234 -8.68 -15.97 1.35
C ASP A 234 -8.66 -14.72 0.45
N GLY A 235 -8.75 -13.53 1.09
CA GLY A 235 -8.76 -12.24 0.38
C GLY A 235 -10.11 -11.87 -0.23
N TYR A 236 -11.20 -12.60 0.10
CA TYR A 236 -12.54 -12.37 -0.42
C TYR A 236 -13.55 -12.16 0.71
N VAL A 237 -14.60 -11.40 0.43
CA VAL A 237 -15.83 -11.32 1.23
C VAL A 237 -16.74 -12.43 0.78
N TRP A 238 -16.99 -13.41 1.65
CA TRP A 238 -17.87 -14.56 1.41
C TRP A 238 -19.24 -14.31 1.99
N ALA A 239 -20.26 -14.39 1.17
CA ALA A 239 -21.66 -14.40 1.59
C ALA A 239 -22.16 -15.84 1.81
N ARG A 240 -23.24 -15.95 2.58
CA ARG A 240 -23.94 -17.20 2.82
C ARG A 240 -25.38 -17.11 2.32
N TYR A 241 -25.89 -18.22 1.82
CA TYR A 241 -27.30 -18.39 1.46
C TYR A 241 -27.75 -19.86 1.55
N THR A 242 -29.04 -20.08 1.62
CA THR A 242 -29.61 -21.45 1.56
C THR A 242 -29.97 -21.76 0.11
N GLY A 243 -29.31 -22.75 -0.47
CA GLY A 243 -29.61 -23.23 -1.82
C GLY A 243 -30.92 -23.98 -1.92
N TYR A 244 -31.41 -24.29 -3.14
CA TYR A 244 -32.64 -25.03 -3.40
C TYR A 244 -32.68 -26.43 -2.75
N SER A 245 -31.53 -27.02 -2.48
CA SER A 245 -31.41 -28.30 -1.75
C SER A 245 -31.58 -28.20 -0.24
N GLY A 246 -31.87 -26.98 0.29
CA GLY A 246 -31.89 -26.73 1.73
C GLY A 246 -30.50 -26.65 2.39
N LYS A 247 -29.43 -26.84 1.63
CA LYS A 247 -28.07 -26.79 2.17
C LYS A 247 -27.53 -25.36 2.14
N VAL A 248 -26.76 -25.01 3.18
CA VAL A 248 -26.03 -23.74 3.22
C VAL A 248 -24.94 -23.75 2.15
N ARG A 249 -24.78 -22.60 1.48
CA ARG A 249 -23.83 -22.35 0.40
C ARG A 249 -23.13 -21.07 0.61
N TYR A 250 -21.93 -20.93 0.03
CA TYR A 250 -21.06 -19.78 0.16
C TYR A 250 -20.63 -19.30 -1.22
N ILE A 251 -20.63 -17.99 -1.39
CA ILE A 251 -20.29 -17.33 -2.64
C ILE A 251 -19.46 -16.07 -2.35
N ALA A 252 -18.42 -15.82 -3.13
CA ALA A 252 -17.63 -14.59 -2.98
C ALA A 252 -18.41 -13.41 -3.54
N VAL A 253 -18.61 -12.36 -2.75
CA VAL A 253 -19.24 -11.11 -3.20
C VAL A 253 -18.25 -10.26 -3.97
N GLY A 254 -17.00 -10.25 -3.52
CA GLY A 254 -15.91 -9.50 -4.13
C GLY A 254 -14.61 -9.76 -3.39
N LYS A 255 -13.56 -9.05 -3.79
CA LYS A 255 -12.29 -9.02 -3.05
C LYS A 255 -12.44 -8.19 -1.79
N ALA A 256 -11.76 -8.59 -0.72
CA ALA A 256 -11.74 -7.86 0.55
C ALA A 256 -10.76 -6.65 0.47
N THR A 257 -11.06 -5.70 -0.41
CA THR A 257 -10.22 -4.52 -0.69
C THR A 257 -10.67 -3.27 0.07
N GLY A 258 -11.86 -3.32 0.71
CA GLY A 258 -12.49 -2.17 1.35
C GLY A 258 -13.10 -1.14 0.36
N LYS A 259 -13.10 -1.45 -0.96
CA LYS A 259 -13.79 -0.68 -2.00
C LYS A 259 -14.93 -1.53 -2.56
N PRO A 260 -16.21 -1.20 -2.29
CA PRO A 260 -17.34 -2.08 -2.66
C PRO A 260 -17.59 -2.17 -4.17
N ASP A 261 -17.16 -1.21 -5.01
CA ASP A 261 -17.67 -1.12 -6.39
C ASP A 261 -16.69 -1.53 -7.49
N ALA A 262 -15.41 -1.75 -7.21
CA ALA A 262 -14.43 -2.00 -8.27
C ALA A 262 -14.10 -3.48 -8.54
N ASP A 263 -14.32 -4.36 -7.55
CA ASP A 263 -13.94 -5.78 -7.60
C ASP A 263 -15.09 -6.71 -7.22
N ASP A 264 -16.32 -6.21 -7.17
CA ASP A 264 -17.46 -6.99 -6.72
C ASP A 264 -17.96 -7.95 -7.80
N TYR A 265 -18.04 -9.21 -7.44
CA TYR A 265 -18.61 -10.26 -8.27
C TYR A 265 -20.14 -10.31 -8.16
N LEU A 266 -20.68 -9.73 -7.08
CA LEU A 266 -22.10 -9.60 -6.79
C LEU A 266 -22.41 -8.14 -6.46
N VAL A 267 -23.34 -7.55 -7.18
CA VAL A 267 -23.85 -6.19 -6.91
C VAL A 267 -25.29 -6.26 -6.40
N ARG A 268 -25.59 -5.47 -5.39
CA ARG A 268 -26.92 -5.42 -4.79
C ARG A 268 -27.96 -4.87 -5.78
N VAL A 269 -29.15 -5.46 -5.84
CA VAL A 269 -30.26 -5.09 -6.74
C VAL A 269 -31.58 -4.96 -6.01
#